data_85dfd17678eef2e23c8aabbbaf72eb38
#
_entry.id   85dfd17678eef2e23c8aabbbaf72eb38
#
_cell.length_a   1.000
_cell.length_b   1.000
_cell.length_c   1.000
_cell.angle_alpha   90.00
_cell.angle_beta   90.00
_cell.angle_gamma   90.00
#
_symmetry.space_group_name_H-M   'P 1'
#
loop_
_entity.id
_entity.type
_entity.pdbx_description
1 polymer ?
#
loop_
_entity_poly.entity_id
_entity_poly.type
_entity_poly.pdbx_seq_one_letter_code
_entity_poly.pdbx_strand_id
1 'polypeptide(L)'
;MGNNKRDIALPIIISFVLLVVLFVAQFLIPSIQLFGNNKQSTFQQVFELVKNKYVDPVNLDSLESSAVDELLKELDPHSTYLKPADLAEATELLKGHFEGIGVEFSLFNDTATITYVIPEGPSEKAGIRPGDQLIKANGILMVRKNNSTDTIRSIIKGERNSIVNLTILRDQQTLQINVKRDRIPLPAIESSYLLDSKTGYIRLARFSETSYEEFMKAVETLKSQGAQQLMLDLRGNGGGLLSEAIDIADEFLDQDKLIVYTEGNKIARQEYRARRPGQFEKGKVFLLIDEFSASASEVLAGAIQDWCRGKIVGQTSFGKGLVQEEYSLSNGSALRLTVARYYTPLGRCIQIPYHNNKDTTKKLRYFLNSCKDTLWEENGITPNIKIATTNDTALISSANLMHALTRINQFSFRYYQDNISFFNKKDTPLSLLRDTELSHAIWANWIFAEKSSKNTSTPYSFIEKKFLTERILATLARYKWRNNGYYQVLNANDSTVNKALK
;
A
#
# COMPACT_ATOMS: atom_id res chain seq x y z
N MET A 1 -91.18 19.75 -1.94
CA MET A 1 -89.73 19.86 -2.20
C MET A 1 -89.09 20.59 -0.99
N GLY A 2 -88.61 19.92 -0.06
CA GLY A 2 -88.03 20.49 1.17
C GLY A 2 -87.06 19.54 1.84
N ASN A 3 -85.97 20.10 2.29
CA ASN A 3 -84.98 19.53 3.27
C ASN A 3 -83.94 18.48 2.83
N ASN A 4 -83.01 18.91 2.01
CA ASN A 4 -81.72 18.11 1.91
C ASN A 4 -80.47 18.93 2.35
N LYS A 5 -80.61 20.04 3.07
CA LYS A 5 -79.44 20.81 3.56
C LYS A 5 -78.98 20.45 4.98
N ARG A 6 -79.81 19.73 5.75
CA ARG A 6 -79.38 19.32 7.12
C ARG A 6 -78.58 18.08 7.18
N ASP A 7 -78.69 17.17 6.23
CA ASP A 7 -77.99 15.85 6.27
C ASP A 7 -76.52 15.94 5.85
N ILE A 8 -76.10 17.02 5.21
CA ILE A 8 -74.67 17.21 4.79
C ILE A 8 -73.88 18.02 5.85
N ALA A 9 -74.54 18.86 6.61
CA ALA A 9 -73.85 19.70 7.61
C ALA A 9 -73.34 18.91 8.82
N LEU A 10 -74.07 17.88 9.25
CA LEU A 10 -73.68 17.07 10.41
C LEU A 10 -72.37 16.31 10.22
N PRO A 11 -72.15 15.56 9.13
CA PRO A 11 -70.85 14.87 8.91
C PRO A 11 -69.68 15.85 8.70
N ILE A 12 -69.89 17.04 8.10
CA ILE A 12 -68.87 18.06 7.96
C ILE A 12 -68.44 18.63 9.32
N ILE A 13 -69.43 18.91 10.20
CA ILE A 13 -69.16 19.38 11.57
C ILE A 13 -68.43 18.32 12.38
N ILE A 14 -68.81 17.06 12.27
CA ILE A 14 -68.13 15.94 12.95
C ILE A 14 -66.71 15.76 12.48
N SER A 15 -66.47 15.84 11.16
CA SER A 15 -65.13 15.79 10.56
C SER A 15 -64.22 16.92 11.00
N PHE A 16 -64.80 18.15 11.07
CA PHE A 16 -64.09 19.33 11.54
C PHE A 16 -63.74 19.24 13.04
N VAL A 17 -64.65 18.79 13.84
CA VAL A 17 -64.41 18.56 15.29
C VAL A 17 -63.38 17.49 15.49
N LEU A 18 -63.38 16.40 14.72
CA LEU A 18 -62.37 15.33 14.78
C LEU A 18 -60.99 15.84 14.34
N LEU A 19 -60.90 16.67 13.31
CA LEU A 19 -59.65 17.34 12.90
C LEU A 19 -59.12 18.30 13.98
N VAL A 20 -59.99 19.07 14.62
CA VAL A 20 -59.58 19.98 15.69
C VAL A 20 -59.16 19.20 16.92
N VAL A 21 -59.83 18.10 17.27
CA VAL A 21 -59.41 17.19 18.37
C VAL A 21 -58.08 16.54 18.07
N LEU A 22 -57.84 16.08 16.84
CA LEU A 22 -56.52 15.52 16.43
C LEU A 22 -55.45 16.59 16.47
N PHE A 23 -55.73 17.81 16.03
CA PHE A 23 -54.78 18.92 16.05
C PHE A 23 -54.47 19.38 17.49
N VAL A 24 -55.47 19.46 18.38
CA VAL A 24 -55.25 19.78 19.79
C VAL A 24 -54.56 18.61 20.53
N ALA A 25 -54.83 17.36 20.16
CA ALA A 25 -54.17 16.21 20.70
C ALA A 25 -52.65 16.18 20.33
N GLN A 26 -52.26 16.73 19.19
CA GLN A 26 -50.85 16.92 18.83
C GLN A 26 -50.09 17.90 19.76
N PHE A 27 -50.80 18.86 20.37
CA PHE A 27 -50.18 19.81 21.31
C PHE A 27 -50.32 19.43 22.80
N LEU A 28 -51.29 18.60 23.16
CA LEU A 28 -51.57 18.26 24.55
C LEU A 28 -51.05 16.86 24.96
N ILE A 29 -50.77 16.00 23.99
CA ILE A 29 -50.18 14.68 24.30
C ILE A 29 -48.68 14.81 23.99
N PRO A 30 -47.81 14.86 25.00
CA PRO A 30 -46.39 14.69 24.76
C PRO A 30 -46.23 13.35 24.03
N SER A 31 -45.66 13.42 22.84
CA SER A 31 -45.50 12.35 21.84
C SER A 31 -45.48 10.98 22.48
N ILE A 32 -46.62 10.28 22.47
CA ILE A 32 -46.64 8.84 22.70
C ILE A 32 -45.89 8.27 21.49
N GLN A 33 -44.62 7.91 21.71
CA GLN A 33 -43.82 7.14 20.78
C GLN A 33 -44.52 5.78 20.59
N LEU A 34 -45.39 5.70 19.56
CA LEU A 34 -46.05 4.47 19.12
C LEU A 34 -45.12 3.47 18.42
N PHE A 35 -43.81 3.72 18.49
CA PHE A 35 -42.79 2.81 17.97
C PHE A 35 -41.83 2.43 19.11
N GLY A 36 -41.81 1.16 19.39
CA GLY A 36 -40.93 0.34 20.17
C GLY A 36 -40.01 1.04 21.18
N ASN A 37 -39.97 0.54 22.37
CA ASN A 37 -38.94 0.77 23.38
C ASN A 37 -37.54 0.44 22.80
N ASN A 38 -36.99 1.31 21.95
CA ASN A 38 -35.59 1.32 21.66
C ASN A 38 -34.90 1.83 22.95
N LYS A 39 -34.65 0.91 23.89
CA LYS A 39 -33.74 1.20 25.00
C LYS A 39 -32.45 1.65 24.37
N GLN A 40 -32.16 2.96 24.44
CA GLN A 40 -30.84 3.48 24.05
C GLN A 40 -29.80 2.61 24.75
N SER A 41 -28.76 2.20 24.00
CA SER A 41 -27.65 1.48 24.59
C SER A 41 -27.01 2.31 25.69
N THR A 42 -26.39 1.67 26.67
CA THR A 42 -25.68 2.39 27.76
C THR A 42 -24.64 3.35 27.18
N PHE A 43 -23.98 2.97 26.07
CA PHE A 43 -23.04 3.81 25.36
C PHE A 43 -23.69 5.12 24.86
N GLN A 44 -24.85 5.02 24.20
CA GLN A 44 -25.59 6.19 23.73
C GLN A 44 -26.02 7.11 24.88
N GLN A 45 -26.49 6.53 25.99
CA GLN A 45 -26.88 7.32 27.17
C GLN A 45 -25.70 8.07 27.78
N VAL A 46 -24.54 7.42 27.91
CA VAL A 46 -23.31 8.07 28.41
C VAL A 46 -22.85 9.18 27.48
N PHE A 47 -22.83 8.92 26.16
CA PHE A 47 -22.42 9.91 25.17
C PHE A 47 -23.30 11.16 25.20
N GLU A 48 -24.62 10.99 25.28
CA GLU A 48 -25.57 12.11 25.41
C GLU A 48 -25.41 12.87 26.74
N LEU A 49 -25.10 12.19 27.83
CA LEU A 49 -24.84 12.86 29.13
C LEU A 49 -23.55 13.69 29.04
N VAL A 50 -22.48 13.17 28.45
CA VAL A 50 -21.23 13.90 28.25
C VAL A 50 -21.48 15.13 27.38
N LYS A 51 -22.15 14.97 26.25
CA LYS A 51 -22.49 16.06 25.33
C LYS A 51 -23.27 17.20 26.00
N ASN A 52 -24.24 16.86 26.85
CA ASN A 52 -25.20 17.81 27.38
C ASN A 52 -24.90 18.30 28.81
N LYS A 53 -24.01 17.64 29.54
CA LYS A 53 -23.81 17.88 30.99
C LYS A 53 -22.35 18.09 31.42
N TYR A 54 -21.38 17.75 30.56
CA TYR A 54 -19.99 17.91 30.95
C TYR A 54 -19.63 19.39 31.17
N VAL A 55 -18.76 19.65 32.13
CA VAL A 55 -18.46 21.00 32.64
C VAL A 55 -17.68 21.86 31.63
N ASP A 56 -16.76 21.22 30.89
CA ASP A 56 -15.92 21.93 29.92
C ASP A 56 -16.40 21.67 28.47
N PRO A 57 -16.06 22.57 27.51
CA PRO A 57 -16.31 22.34 26.09
C PRO A 57 -15.61 21.06 25.59
N VAL A 58 -16.34 20.16 24.95
CA VAL A 58 -15.82 18.89 24.43
C VAL A 58 -15.85 18.92 22.90
N ASN A 59 -14.75 18.49 22.29
CA ASN A 59 -14.74 18.17 20.87
C ASN A 59 -15.37 16.78 20.66
N LEU A 60 -16.64 16.77 20.29
CA LEU A 60 -17.43 15.54 20.15
C LEU A 60 -16.87 14.61 19.06
N ASP A 61 -16.41 15.15 17.93
CA ASP A 61 -15.86 14.35 16.82
C ASP A 61 -14.60 13.59 17.26
N SER A 62 -13.73 14.26 18.04
CA SER A 62 -12.54 13.63 18.60
C SER A 62 -12.88 12.55 19.62
N LEU A 63 -13.88 12.81 20.48
CA LEU A 63 -14.32 11.84 21.48
C LEU A 63 -14.96 10.61 20.84
N GLU A 64 -15.82 10.82 19.84
CA GLU A 64 -16.45 9.74 19.08
C GLU A 64 -15.40 8.88 18.36
N SER A 65 -14.48 9.51 17.64
CA SER A 65 -13.38 8.80 16.96
C SER A 65 -12.57 7.95 17.93
N SER A 66 -12.21 8.51 19.10
CA SER A 66 -11.44 7.79 20.12
C SER A 66 -12.23 6.61 20.71
N ALA A 67 -13.53 6.78 20.92
CA ALA A 67 -14.39 5.71 21.45
C ALA A 67 -14.56 4.57 20.42
N VAL A 68 -14.69 4.91 19.14
CA VAL A 68 -14.74 3.91 18.04
C VAL A 68 -13.43 3.18 17.92
N ASP A 69 -12.29 3.89 17.95
CA ASP A 69 -10.96 3.26 17.88
C ASP A 69 -10.76 2.26 19.04
N GLU A 70 -11.19 2.62 20.27
CA GLU A 70 -11.06 1.72 21.43
C GLU A 70 -11.96 0.50 21.31
N LEU A 71 -13.20 0.67 20.83
CA LEU A 71 -14.12 -0.45 20.55
C LEU A 71 -13.51 -1.44 19.55
N LEU A 72 -12.87 -0.94 18.49
CA LEU A 72 -12.32 -1.79 17.45
C LEU A 72 -11.08 -2.57 17.89
N LYS A 73 -10.28 -2.03 18.80
CA LYS A 73 -9.13 -2.73 19.39
C LYS A 73 -9.50 -4.01 20.13
N GLU A 74 -10.72 -4.07 20.69
CA GLU A 74 -11.24 -5.27 21.37
C GLU A 74 -11.60 -6.40 20.37
N LEU A 75 -11.69 -6.11 19.06
CA LEU A 75 -12.05 -7.11 18.04
C LEU A 75 -10.80 -7.78 17.45
N ASP A 76 -9.99 -7.01 16.77
CA ASP A 76 -8.76 -7.46 16.12
C ASP A 76 -7.88 -6.24 15.71
N PRO A 77 -6.57 -6.44 15.44
CA PRO A 77 -5.68 -5.31 15.09
C PRO A 77 -5.87 -4.75 13.67
N HIS A 78 -6.79 -5.30 12.89
CA HIS A 78 -6.98 -4.93 11.49
C HIS A 78 -8.33 -4.26 11.21
N SER A 79 -9.32 -4.43 12.12
CA SER A 79 -10.56 -3.65 12.09
C SER A 79 -10.25 -2.22 12.49
N THR A 80 -10.48 -1.25 11.59
CA THR A 80 -10.04 0.14 11.79
C THR A 80 -11.09 1.15 11.36
N TYR A 81 -11.13 2.27 12.06
CA TYR A 81 -11.88 3.45 11.66
C TYR A 81 -10.98 4.35 10.78
N LEU A 82 -11.41 4.59 9.56
CA LEU A 82 -10.68 5.41 8.59
C LEU A 82 -11.29 6.81 8.54
N LYS A 83 -10.53 7.81 8.96
CA LYS A 83 -10.91 9.21 8.77
C LYS A 83 -10.92 9.55 7.28
N PRO A 84 -11.64 10.60 6.84
CA PRO A 84 -11.74 10.93 5.42
C PRO A 84 -10.39 11.05 4.69
N ALA A 85 -9.37 11.60 5.33
CA ALA A 85 -8.03 11.72 4.74
C ALA A 85 -7.34 10.36 4.55
N ASP A 86 -7.40 9.50 5.58
CA ASP A 86 -6.80 8.16 5.55
C ASP A 86 -7.53 7.24 4.55
N LEU A 87 -8.86 7.40 4.47
CA LEU A 87 -9.70 6.71 3.49
C LEU A 87 -9.33 7.10 2.06
N ALA A 88 -9.12 8.39 1.80
CA ALA A 88 -8.71 8.88 0.49
C ALA A 88 -7.36 8.27 0.06
N GLU A 89 -6.36 8.26 0.95
CA GLU A 89 -5.05 7.68 0.67
C GLU A 89 -5.12 6.16 0.43
N ALA A 90 -5.87 5.44 1.26
CA ALA A 90 -6.07 4.00 1.08
C ALA A 90 -6.77 3.69 -0.26
N THR A 91 -7.76 4.51 -0.63
CA THR A 91 -8.49 4.37 -1.90
C THR A 91 -7.59 4.63 -3.11
N GLU A 92 -6.70 5.64 -3.06
CA GLU A 92 -5.73 5.91 -4.12
C GLU A 92 -4.81 4.70 -4.36
N LEU A 93 -4.31 4.09 -3.29
CA LEU A 93 -3.44 2.91 -3.38
C LEU A 93 -4.16 1.71 -4.02
N LEU A 94 -5.44 1.49 -3.68
CA LEU A 94 -6.24 0.41 -4.27
C LEU A 94 -6.62 0.69 -5.73
N LYS A 95 -6.91 1.95 -6.07
CA LYS A 95 -7.18 2.36 -7.46
C LYS A 95 -5.96 2.35 -8.37
N GLY A 96 -4.75 2.33 -7.84
CA GLY A 96 -3.51 2.39 -8.61
C GLY A 96 -3.22 3.76 -9.25
N HIS A 97 -3.81 4.84 -8.73
CA HIS A 97 -3.55 6.21 -9.16
C HIS A 97 -3.96 7.21 -8.09
N PHE A 98 -3.39 8.42 -8.18
CA PHE A 98 -3.81 9.58 -7.40
C PHE A 98 -3.94 10.80 -8.30
N GLU A 99 -4.50 11.89 -7.78
CA GLU A 99 -4.60 13.16 -8.50
C GLU A 99 -3.56 14.17 -7.99
N GLY A 100 -2.78 14.74 -8.90
CA GLY A 100 -1.67 15.62 -8.53
C GLY A 100 -0.87 16.14 -9.71
N ILE A 101 0.37 16.55 -9.45
CA ILE A 101 1.23 17.18 -10.45
C ILE A 101 2.23 16.23 -11.15
N GLY A 102 2.40 14.99 -10.67
CA GLY A 102 3.26 13.99 -11.33
C GLY A 102 4.76 14.25 -11.16
N VAL A 103 5.21 14.41 -9.91
CA VAL A 103 6.64 14.53 -9.56
C VAL A 103 7.01 13.60 -8.40
N GLU A 104 8.28 13.19 -8.36
CA GLU A 104 8.91 12.71 -7.14
C GLU A 104 9.76 13.85 -6.57
N PHE A 105 9.72 14.04 -5.26
CA PHE A 105 10.58 15.00 -4.58
C PHE A 105 11.22 14.39 -3.34
N SER A 106 12.33 14.97 -2.94
CA SER A 106 13.02 14.62 -1.70
C SER A 106 13.37 15.91 -0.95
N LEU A 107 13.38 15.82 0.38
CA LEU A 107 13.82 16.93 1.21
C LEU A 107 15.35 16.92 1.32
N PHE A 108 16.00 17.90 0.70
CA PHE A 108 17.44 18.12 0.78
C PHE A 108 17.70 19.44 1.51
N ASN A 109 18.37 19.37 2.67
CA ASN A 109 18.61 20.54 3.51
C ASN A 109 17.31 21.34 3.75
N ASP A 110 16.25 20.64 4.21
CA ASP A 110 14.94 21.21 4.50
C ASP A 110 14.16 21.81 3.30
N THR A 111 14.65 21.65 2.07
CA THR A 111 14.00 22.13 0.86
C THR A 111 13.51 20.96 0.01
N ALA A 112 12.25 21.01 -0.43
CA ALA A 112 11.70 20.02 -1.34
C ALA A 112 12.32 20.19 -2.73
N THR A 113 13.17 19.25 -3.14
CA THR A 113 13.81 19.23 -4.46
C THR A 113 13.17 18.18 -5.33
N ILE A 114 12.76 18.55 -6.55
CA ILE A 114 12.21 17.62 -7.52
C ILE A 114 13.31 16.68 -7.99
N THR A 115 13.14 15.39 -7.79
CA THR A 115 14.11 14.36 -8.20
C THR A 115 13.72 13.64 -9.47
N TYR A 116 12.43 13.66 -9.80
CA TYR A 116 11.91 13.09 -11.03
C TYR A 116 10.60 13.76 -11.44
N VAL A 117 10.39 13.88 -12.73
CA VAL A 117 9.15 14.34 -13.35
C VAL A 117 8.63 13.22 -14.23
N ILE A 118 7.35 12.87 -14.07
CA ILE A 118 6.71 11.82 -14.85
C ILE A 118 6.60 12.27 -16.31
N PRO A 119 7.11 11.49 -17.27
CA PRO A 119 7.00 11.82 -18.70
C PRO A 119 5.55 11.98 -19.14
N GLU A 120 5.29 12.94 -20.01
CA GLU A 120 3.98 13.33 -20.51
C GLU A 120 2.98 13.77 -19.42
N GLY A 121 3.45 13.87 -18.19
CA GLY A 121 2.66 14.29 -17.03
C GLY A 121 2.43 15.80 -16.95
N PRO A 122 1.60 16.24 -15.98
CA PRO A 122 1.27 17.67 -15.79
C PRO A 122 2.49 18.56 -15.57
N SER A 123 3.43 18.11 -14.75
CA SER A 123 4.64 18.88 -14.41
C SER A 123 5.60 19.02 -15.58
N GLU A 124 5.77 17.97 -16.38
CA GLU A 124 6.62 18.05 -17.58
C GLU A 124 6.03 19.04 -18.59
N LYS A 125 4.71 18.95 -18.85
CA LYS A 125 3.99 19.88 -19.73
C LYS A 125 4.09 21.33 -19.27
N ALA A 126 4.16 21.54 -17.96
CA ALA A 126 4.35 22.87 -17.36
C ALA A 126 5.81 23.33 -17.33
N GLY A 127 6.77 22.49 -17.73
CA GLY A 127 8.20 22.82 -17.79
C GLY A 127 8.95 22.66 -16.47
N ILE A 128 8.42 21.92 -15.50
CA ILE A 128 9.15 21.48 -14.28
C ILE A 128 10.24 20.49 -14.67
N ARG A 129 11.38 20.54 -13.99
CA ARG A 129 12.55 19.70 -14.27
C ARG A 129 13.13 19.08 -12.99
N PRO A 130 13.80 17.94 -13.08
CA PRO A 130 14.62 17.44 -11.96
C PRO A 130 15.68 18.50 -11.58
N GLY A 131 15.86 18.72 -10.26
CA GLY A 131 16.72 19.75 -9.70
C GLY A 131 15.98 21.03 -9.29
N ASP A 132 14.76 21.26 -9.76
CA ASP A 132 13.96 22.39 -9.30
C ASP A 132 13.68 22.27 -7.80
N GLN A 133 13.88 23.36 -7.08
CA GLN A 133 13.56 23.45 -5.67
C GLN A 133 12.19 24.10 -5.49
N LEU A 134 11.27 23.40 -4.84
CA LEU A 134 9.93 23.89 -4.58
C LEU A 134 9.94 24.82 -3.38
N ILE A 135 9.79 26.12 -3.62
CA ILE A 135 9.83 27.16 -2.58
C ILE A 135 8.44 27.44 -2.01
N LYS A 136 7.43 27.60 -2.89
CA LYS A 136 6.03 27.83 -2.48
C LYS A 136 5.09 27.03 -3.38
N ALA A 137 3.94 26.64 -2.82
CA ALA A 137 2.78 26.15 -3.57
C ALA A 137 1.53 26.87 -3.04
N ASN A 138 0.76 27.51 -3.92
CA ASN A 138 -0.39 28.37 -3.57
C ASN A 138 -0.04 29.41 -2.49
N GLY A 139 1.15 29.99 -2.54
CA GLY A 139 1.64 30.97 -1.56
C GLY A 139 2.20 30.39 -0.26
N ILE A 140 1.97 29.11 0.02
CA ILE A 140 2.46 28.43 1.23
C ILE A 140 3.93 28.01 1.03
N LEU A 141 4.80 28.30 2.00
CA LEU A 141 6.21 27.92 1.98
C LEU A 141 6.38 26.39 2.09
N MET A 142 7.19 25.79 1.19
CA MET A 142 7.44 24.36 1.09
C MET A 142 8.75 23.92 1.75
N VAL A 143 9.17 24.57 2.85
CA VAL A 143 10.36 24.20 3.61
C VAL A 143 9.98 23.35 4.81
N ARG A 144 10.78 22.31 5.12
CA ARG A 144 10.53 21.35 6.21
C ARG A 144 10.30 22.02 7.57
N LYS A 145 11.01 23.10 7.86
CA LYS A 145 10.83 23.84 9.12
C LYS A 145 9.37 24.25 9.38
N ASN A 146 8.61 24.42 8.29
CA ASN A 146 7.22 24.87 8.34
C ASN A 146 6.22 23.75 7.97
N ASN A 147 6.66 22.70 7.25
CA ASN A 147 5.78 21.66 6.73
C ASN A 147 6.44 20.27 6.72
N SER A 148 5.71 19.25 7.14
CA SER A 148 6.11 17.86 6.96
C SER A 148 6.09 17.45 5.47
N THR A 149 6.73 16.34 5.12
CA THR A 149 6.64 15.76 3.77
C THR A 149 5.19 15.51 3.35
N ASP A 150 4.35 15.08 4.28
CA ASP A 150 2.93 14.79 4.01
C ASP A 150 2.14 16.08 3.79
N THR A 151 2.44 17.16 4.53
CA THR A 151 1.86 18.49 4.27
C THR A 151 2.25 19.00 2.89
N ILE A 152 3.53 18.87 2.48
CA ILE A 152 3.97 19.26 1.13
C ILE A 152 3.21 18.44 0.10
N ARG A 153 3.12 17.12 0.31
CA ARG A 153 2.39 16.19 -0.58
C ARG A 153 0.92 16.56 -0.71
N SER A 154 0.23 16.86 0.40
CA SER A 154 -1.19 17.22 0.38
C SER A 154 -1.47 18.53 -0.37
N ILE A 155 -0.53 19.49 -0.38
CA ILE A 155 -0.69 20.77 -1.08
C ILE A 155 -0.50 20.60 -2.60
N ILE A 156 0.46 19.76 -3.03
CA ILE A 156 0.71 19.53 -4.46
C ILE A 156 -0.26 18.52 -5.09
N LYS A 157 -0.85 17.61 -4.29
CA LYS A 157 -2.03 16.82 -4.66
C LYS A 157 -3.28 17.72 -4.74
N GLY A 158 -4.36 17.20 -5.24
CA GLY A 158 -5.68 17.85 -5.26
C GLY A 158 -6.46 17.50 -6.50
N GLU A 159 -7.71 17.92 -6.56
CA GLU A 159 -8.69 17.54 -7.57
C GLU A 159 -8.17 17.68 -9.00
N ARG A 160 -8.52 16.71 -9.83
CA ARG A 160 -8.20 16.70 -11.25
C ARG A 160 -8.70 17.99 -11.92
N ASN A 161 -7.90 18.52 -12.83
CA ASN A 161 -8.14 19.80 -13.53
C ASN A 161 -7.98 21.06 -12.67
N SER A 162 -7.81 21.00 -11.36
CA SER A 162 -7.45 22.16 -10.55
C SER A 162 -6.02 22.63 -10.86
N ILE A 163 -5.72 23.89 -10.58
CA ILE A 163 -4.40 24.48 -10.82
C ILE A 163 -3.70 24.70 -9.49
N VAL A 164 -2.42 24.34 -9.41
CA VAL A 164 -1.53 24.76 -8.35
C VAL A 164 -0.49 25.74 -8.88
N ASN A 165 -0.34 26.87 -8.17
CA ASN A 165 0.67 27.88 -8.47
C ASN A 165 1.95 27.54 -7.72
N LEU A 166 3.01 27.19 -8.43
CA LEU A 166 4.30 26.83 -7.86
C LEU A 166 5.30 27.98 -8.00
N THR A 167 6.00 28.30 -6.92
CA THR A 167 7.22 29.09 -6.97
C THR A 167 8.39 28.13 -6.82
N ILE A 168 9.22 28.04 -7.83
CA ILE A 168 10.43 27.20 -7.85
C ILE A 168 11.69 28.03 -7.92
N LEU A 169 12.80 27.49 -7.42
CA LEU A 169 14.14 28.01 -7.63
C LEU A 169 14.90 27.06 -8.59
N ARG A 170 15.32 27.57 -9.73
CA ARG A 170 16.10 26.89 -10.78
C ARG A 170 17.30 27.77 -11.14
N ASP A 171 18.51 27.24 -11.08
CA ASP A 171 19.75 27.97 -11.46
C ASP A 171 19.83 29.38 -10.82
N GLN A 172 19.49 29.48 -9.53
CA GLN A 172 19.38 30.72 -8.73
C GLN A 172 18.30 31.72 -9.20
N GLN A 173 17.45 31.33 -10.16
CA GLN A 173 16.33 32.15 -10.60
C GLN A 173 15.02 31.65 -10.03
N THR A 174 14.20 32.56 -9.55
CA THR A 174 12.84 32.24 -9.07
C THR A 174 11.86 32.28 -10.24
N LEU A 175 11.15 31.19 -10.45
CA LEU A 175 10.15 31.04 -11.51
C LEU A 175 8.77 30.79 -10.89
N GLN A 176 7.73 31.35 -11.55
CA GLN A 176 6.32 31.05 -11.22
C GLN A 176 5.78 30.12 -12.31
N ILE A 177 5.26 28.96 -11.90
CA ILE A 177 4.75 27.96 -12.82
C ILE A 177 3.38 27.49 -12.34
N ASN A 178 2.41 27.52 -13.25
CA ASN A 178 1.07 26.99 -13.01
C ASN A 178 1.02 25.56 -13.53
N VAL A 179 0.70 24.62 -12.66
CA VAL A 179 0.54 23.22 -13.03
C VAL A 179 -0.92 22.81 -12.88
N LYS A 180 -1.52 22.33 -13.95
CA LYS A 180 -2.86 21.75 -13.96
C LYS A 180 -2.77 20.31 -13.51
N ARG A 181 -3.39 19.95 -12.36
CA ARG A 181 -3.38 18.58 -11.82
C ARG A 181 -4.10 17.61 -12.74
N ASP A 182 -3.61 16.39 -12.78
CA ASP A 182 -4.23 15.30 -13.53
C ASP A 182 -4.05 13.97 -12.76
N ARG A 183 -4.60 12.90 -13.32
CA ARG A 183 -4.44 11.54 -12.81
C ARG A 183 -2.99 11.09 -12.99
N ILE A 184 -2.37 10.64 -11.91
CA ILE A 184 -0.98 10.18 -11.83
C ILE A 184 -0.99 8.69 -11.52
N PRO A 185 -0.45 7.83 -12.39
CA PRO A 185 -0.41 6.39 -12.16
C PRO A 185 0.49 6.03 -10.97
N LEU A 186 0.07 5.02 -10.21
CA LEU A 186 0.83 4.33 -9.17
C LEU A 186 1.01 2.86 -9.59
N PRO A 187 2.01 2.53 -10.43
CA PRO A 187 2.15 1.20 -10.97
C PRO A 187 2.22 0.12 -9.89
N ALA A 188 1.48 -0.98 -10.08
CA ALA A 188 1.56 -2.16 -9.26
C ALA A 188 2.84 -2.94 -9.54
N ILE A 189 3.26 -2.99 -10.83
CA ILE A 189 4.52 -3.58 -11.26
C ILE A 189 5.61 -2.51 -11.20
N GLU A 190 6.47 -2.60 -10.19
CA GLU A 190 7.61 -1.67 -10.04
C GLU A 190 8.74 -1.96 -11.00
N SER A 191 8.94 -3.23 -11.36
CA SER A 191 10.07 -3.66 -12.21
C SER A 191 9.74 -4.94 -12.96
N SER A 192 10.16 -5.01 -14.22
CA SER A 192 10.05 -6.19 -15.08
C SER A 192 11.19 -6.23 -16.06
N TYR A 193 12.00 -7.31 -16.03
CA TYR A 193 13.15 -7.51 -16.91
C TYR A 193 13.64 -8.97 -16.91
N LEU A 194 14.50 -9.36 -17.85
CA LEU A 194 15.15 -10.66 -17.83
C LEU A 194 16.33 -10.68 -16.84
N LEU A 195 16.29 -11.59 -15.84
CA LEU A 195 17.42 -11.86 -14.92
C LEU A 195 18.59 -12.56 -15.66
N ASP A 196 18.24 -13.50 -16.51
CA ASP A 196 19.13 -14.24 -17.40
C ASP A 196 18.42 -14.52 -18.73
N SER A 197 18.98 -15.36 -19.61
CA SER A 197 18.45 -15.64 -20.95
C SER A 197 17.05 -16.31 -20.96
N LYS A 198 16.55 -16.80 -19.82
CA LYS A 198 15.30 -17.59 -19.73
C LYS A 198 14.41 -17.23 -18.55
N THR A 199 14.89 -16.44 -17.60
CA THR A 199 14.18 -16.12 -16.37
C THR A 199 13.71 -14.69 -16.38
N GLY A 200 12.39 -14.49 -16.47
CA GLY A 200 11.75 -13.19 -16.26
C GLY A 200 11.64 -12.87 -14.78
N TYR A 201 11.93 -11.64 -14.40
CA TYR A 201 11.71 -11.10 -13.07
C TYR A 201 10.60 -10.07 -13.13
N ILE A 202 9.65 -10.18 -12.21
CA ILE A 202 8.57 -9.19 -12.00
C ILE A 202 8.52 -8.86 -10.52
N ARG A 203 8.56 -7.57 -10.20
CA ARG A 203 8.30 -7.09 -8.84
C ARG A 203 6.91 -6.48 -8.77
N LEU A 204 6.04 -7.17 -8.05
CA LEU A 204 4.67 -6.73 -7.75
C LEU A 204 4.64 -6.11 -6.36
N ALA A 205 4.48 -4.78 -6.30
CA ALA A 205 4.54 -4.03 -5.05
C ALA A 205 3.22 -3.96 -4.29
N ARG A 206 2.10 -4.14 -4.98
CA ARG A 206 0.73 -4.10 -4.41
C ARG A 206 -0.27 -4.81 -5.32
N PHE A 207 -1.46 -5.08 -4.77
CA PHE A 207 -2.61 -5.53 -5.54
C PHE A 207 -3.65 -4.41 -5.63
N SER A 208 -3.55 -3.58 -6.69
CA SER A 208 -4.48 -2.50 -7.04
C SER A 208 -5.33 -2.90 -8.24
N GLU A 209 -6.37 -2.13 -8.59
CA GLU A 209 -7.28 -2.39 -9.72
C GLU A 209 -6.58 -2.59 -11.08
N THR A 210 -5.33 -2.16 -11.20
CA THR A 210 -4.53 -2.28 -12.43
C THR A 210 -3.50 -3.42 -12.40
N SER A 211 -3.41 -4.16 -11.29
CA SER A 211 -2.31 -5.11 -11.06
C SER A 211 -2.31 -6.27 -12.04
N TYR A 212 -3.48 -6.83 -12.33
CA TYR A 212 -3.58 -7.94 -13.27
C TYR A 212 -3.22 -7.50 -14.71
N GLU A 213 -3.73 -6.36 -15.16
CA GLU A 213 -3.42 -5.84 -16.49
C GLU A 213 -1.91 -5.55 -16.64
N GLU A 214 -1.31 -4.89 -15.64
CA GLU A 214 0.13 -4.60 -15.63
C GLU A 214 0.97 -5.89 -15.58
N PHE A 215 0.54 -6.89 -14.78
CA PHE A 215 1.18 -8.19 -14.69
C PHE A 215 1.17 -8.91 -16.04
N MET A 216 0.00 -8.97 -16.71
CA MET A 216 -0.13 -9.62 -18.02
C MET A 216 0.77 -8.97 -19.07
N LYS A 217 0.80 -7.64 -19.13
CA LYS A 217 1.68 -6.90 -20.02
C LYS A 217 3.17 -7.21 -19.76
N ALA A 218 3.55 -7.32 -18.47
CA ALA A 218 4.91 -7.70 -18.09
C ALA A 218 5.24 -9.14 -18.52
N VAL A 219 4.33 -10.09 -18.28
CA VAL A 219 4.50 -11.51 -18.70
C VAL A 219 4.63 -11.63 -20.21
N GLU A 220 3.75 -10.99 -20.98
CA GLU A 220 3.81 -11.00 -22.45
C GLU A 220 5.13 -10.43 -22.97
N THR A 221 5.56 -9.30 -22.41
CA THR A 221 6.84 -8.68 -22.77
C THR A 221 8.02 -9.62 -22.47
N LEU A 222 8.06 -10.24 -21.29
CA LEU A 222 9.13 -11.17 -20.93
C LEU A 222 9.12 -12.44 -21.78
N LYS A 223 7.94 -12.99 -22.10
CA LYS A 223 7.80 -14.15 -23.01
C LYS A 223 8.31 -13.81 -24.41
N SER A 224 8.00 -12.63 -24.94
CA SER A 224 8.50 -12.17 -26.25
C SER A 224 10.03 -12.03 -26.29
N GLN A 225 10.64 -11.74 -25.12
CA GLN A 225 12.08 -11.69 -24.92
C GLN A 225 12.73 -13.06 -24.67
N GLY A 226 11.93 -14.15 -24.62
CA GLY A 226 12.42 -15.51 -24.43
C GLY A 226 12.33 -16.09 -23.02
N ALA A 227 11.61 -15.44 -22.10
CA ALA A 227 11.41 -15.99 -20.75
C ALA A 227 10.64 -17.33 -20.79
N GLN A 228 11.20 -18.34 -20.14
CA GLN A 228 10.64 -19.69 -19.97
C GLN A 228 10.33 -20.00 -18.49
N GLN A 229 10.84 -19.20 -17.59
CA GLN A 229 10.63 -19.27 -16.13
C GLN A 229 10.31 -17.87 -15.61
N LEU A 230 9.59 -17.80 -14.51
CA LEU A 230 9.18 -16.55 -13.91
C LEU A 230 9.61 -16.49 -12.44
N MET A 231 10.22 -15.40 -12.05
CA MET A 231 10.44 -15.02 -10.66
C MET A 231 9.56 -13.83 -10.31
N LEU A 232 8.55 -14.07 -9.48
CA LEU A 232 7.64 -13.04 -9.00
C LEU A 232 8.05 -12.62 -7.58
N ASP A 233 8.45 -11.37 -7.43
CA ASP A 233 8.90 -10.81 -6.16
C ASP A 233 7.76 -10.07 -5.46
N LEU A 234 7.30 -10.65 -4.34
CA LEU A 234 6.26 -10.12 -3.46
C LEU A 234 6.84 -9.57 -2.15
N ARG A 235 8.15 -9.47 -2.01
CA ARG A 235 8.78 -8.93 -0.80
C ARG A 235 8.36 -7.47 -0.59
N GLY A 236 7.96 -7.14 0.64
CA GLY A 236 7.42 -5.82 0.99
C GLY A 236 6.00 -5.56 0.46
N ASN A 237 5.33 -6.53 -0.17
CA ASN A 237 3.96 -6.37 -0.69
C ASN A 237 2.93 -6.73 0.40
N GLY A 238 2.35 -5.71 1.03
CA GLY A 238 1.33 -5.86 2.08
C GLY A 238 -0.04 -6.35 1.60
N GLY A 239 -0.20 -6.68 0.30
CA GLY A 239 -1.44 -7.16 -0.28
C GLY A 239 -2.21 -6.08 -1.04
N GLY A 240 -3.53 -6.11 -0.92
CA GLY A 240 -4.49 -5.26 -1.62
C GLY A 240 -5.75 -6.03 -2.01
N LEU A 241 -6.24 -5.84 -3.22
CA LEU A 241 -7.47 -6.45 -3.72
C LEU A 241 -7.33 -7.98 -3.90
N LEU A 242 -8.24 -8.71 -3.25
CA LEU A 242 -8.30 -10.19 -3.35
C LEU A 242 -8.57 -10.64 -4.79
N SER A 243 -9.43 -9.93 -5.53
CA SER A 243 -9.74 -10.21 -6.94
C SER A 243 -8.48 -10.26 -7.81
N GLU A 244 -7.60 -9.30 -7.64
CA GLU A 244 -6.36 -9.20 -8.40
C GLU A 244 -5.38 -10.36 -8.10
N ALA A 245 -5.32 -10.78 -6.83
CA ALA A 245 -4.53 -11.95 -6.46
C ALA A 245 -5.09 -13.25 -7.04
N ILE A 246 -6.41 -13.37 -7.11
CA ILE A 246 -7.09 -14.51 -7.73
C ILE A 246 -6.81 -14.53 -9.23
N ASP A 247 -6.96 -13.39 -9.92
CA ASP A 247 -6.73 -13.30 -11.36
C ASP A 247 -5.26 -13.58 -11.73
N ILE A 248 -4.31 -13.10 -10.92
CA ILE A 248 -2.88 -13.42 -11.09
C ILE A 248 -2.59 -14.90 -10.78
N ALA A 249 -3.23 -15.50 -9.76
CA ALA A 249 -3.07 -16.90 -9.43
C ALA A 249 -3.62 -17.83 -10.54
N ASP A 250 -4.72 -17.42 -11.19
CA ASP A 250 -5.34 -18.12 -12.31
C ASP A 250 -4.37 -18.31 -13.48
N GLU A 251 -3.44 -17.38 -13.70
CA GLU A 251 -2.43 -17.48 -14.77
C GLU A 251 -1.39 -18.60 -14.55
N PHE A 252 -1.31 -19.13 -13.32
CA PHE A 252 -0.36 -20.16 -12.96
C PHE A 252 -0.98 -21.55 -12.78
N LEU A 253 -2.28 -21.63 -12.57
CA LEU A 253 -2.97 -22.85 -12.15
C LEU A 253 -3.86 -23.39 -13.27
N ASP A 254 -3.86 -24.72 -13.41
CA ASP A 254 -4.79 -25.36 -14.36
C ASP A 254 -6.25 -25.09 -13.95
N GLN A 255 -7.14 -25.14 -14.93
CA GLN A 255 -8.57 -24.91 -14.76
C GLN A 255 -9.16 -25.74 -13.59
N ASP A 256 -10.17 -25.16 -12.92
CA ASP A 256 -10.90 -25.71 -11.77
C ASP A 256 -10.10 -25.91 -10.48
N LYS A 257 -8.79 -25.63 -10.46
CA LYS A 257 -8.02 -25.63 -9.20
C LYS A 257 -8.51 -24.55 -8.26
N LEU A 258 -8.75 -24.92 -7.01
CA LEU A 258 -9.11 -23.97 -5.95
C LEU A 258 -7.91 -23.04 -5.69
N ILE A 259 -8.14 -21.73 -5.69
CA ILE A 259 -7.13 -20.72 -5.39
C ILE A 259 -7.18 -20.37 -3.90
N VAL A 260 -8.37 -20.08 -3.42
CA VAL A 260 -8.64 -19.67 -2.04
C VAL A 260 -10.12 -19.88 -1.74
N TYR A 261 -10.49 -20.08 -0.48
CA TYR A 261 -11.87 -19.88 -0.05
C TYR A 261 -11.94 -18.97 1.16
N THR A 262 -13.06 -18.27 1.29
CA THR A 262 -13.36 -17.40 2.43
C THR A 262 -14.53 -17.95 3.22
N GLU A 263 -14.50 -17.81 4.54
CA GLU A 263 -15.56 -18.24 5.44
C GLU A 263 -15.57 -17.40 6.71
N GLY A 264 -16.75 -17.03 7.19
CA GLY A 264 -16.93 -16.24 8.40
C GLY A 264 -18.15 -16.69 9.20
N ASN A 265 -18.31 -16.16 10.41
CA ASN A 265 -19.45 -16.50 11.26
C ASN A 265 -20.81 -16.12 10.63
N LYS A 266 -20.85 -15.04 9.85
CA LYS A 266 -22.03 -14.52 9.16
C LYS A 266 -21.92 -14.60 7.65
N ILE A 267 -20.78 -15.04 7.14
CA ILE A 267 -20.49 -15.16 5.72
C ILE A 267 -20.29 -16.64 5.41
N ALA A 268 -21.12 -17.17 4.50
CA ALA A 268 -21.01 -18.56 4.05
C ALA A 268 -19.70 -18.76 3.28
N ARG A 269 -19.20 -19.99 3.27
CA ARG A 269 -18.03 -20.39 2.50
C ARG A 269 -18.20 -20.03 1.03
N GLN A 270 -17.24 -19.27 0.49
CA GLN A 270 -17.14 -18.88 -0.91
C GLN A 270 -15.80 -19.35 -1.47
N GLU A 271 -15.85 -20.14 -2.55
CA GLU A 271 -14.66 -20.68 -3.22
C GLU A 271 -14.32 -19.89 -4.48
N TYR A 272 -13.04 -19.64 -4.66
CA TYR A 272 -12.48 -19.00 -5.85
C TYR A 272 -11.54 -19.98 -6.54
N ARG A 273 -11.83 -20.28 -7.82
CA ARG A 273 -11.14 -21.28 -8.62
C ARG A 273 -10.56 -20.69 -9.89
N ALA A 274 -9.51 -21.30 -10.40
CA ALA A 274 -8.98 -21.01 -11.73
C ALA A 274 -10.07 -21.28 -12.79
N ARG A 275 -10.24 -20.33 -13.72
CA ARG A 275 -11.39 -20.34 -14.67
C ARG A 275 -10.99 -20.43 -16.12
N ARG A 276 -9.76 -20.04 -16.44
CA ARG A 276 -9.28 -19.91 -17.82
C ARG A 276 -7.89 -20.51 -17.97
N PRO A 277 -7.50 -20.89 -19.21
CA PRO A 277 -6.12 -21.28 -19.47
C PRO A 277 -5.18 -20.10 -19.20
N GLY A 278 -4.24 -20.31 -18.26
CA GLY A 278 -3.30 -19.30 -17.85
C GLY A 278 -2.10 -19.16 -18.80
N GLN A 279 -1.53 -17.99 -18.85
CA GLN A 279 -0.35 -17.69 -19.68
C GLN A 279 0.92 -18.38 -19.17
N PHE A 280 0.94 -18.81 -17.91
CA PHE A 280 2.12 -19.37 -17.25
C PHE A 280 1.83 -20.64 -16.44
N GLU A 281 0.88 -21.50 -16.89
CA GLU A 281 0.61 -22.80 -16.29
C GLU A 281 1.81 -23.74 -16.35
N LYS A 282 2.64 -23.57 -17.38
CA LYS A 282 3.87 -24.34 -17.59
C LYS A 282 5.11 -23.49 -17.39
N GLY A 283 6.24 -24.13 -17.09
CA GLY A 283 7.49 -23.46 -16.77
C GLY A 283 7.70 -23.33 -15.27
N LYS A 284 8.94 -23.05 -14.86
CA LYS A 284 9.29 -22.90 -13.46
C LYS A 284 8.81 -21.54 -12.93
N VAL A 285 8.25 -21.56 -11.72
CA VAL A 285 7.80 -20.36 -11.01
C VAL A 285 8.49 -20.29 -9.66
N PHE A 286 9.04 -19.13 -9.36
CA PHE A 286 9.62 -18.79 -8.06
C PHE A 286 8.87 -17.58 -7.50
N LEU A 287 8.35 -17.69 -6.28
CA LEU A 287 7.80 -16.55 -5.55
C LEU A 287 8.78 -16.17 -4.44
N LEU A 288 9.18 -14.90 -4.42
CA LEU A 288 9.98 -14.35 -3.33
C LEU A 288 9.07 -13.68 -2.33
N ILE A 289 9.17 -14.05 -1.06
CA ILE A 289 8.39 -13.48 0.05
C ILE A 289 9.28 -13.09 1.22
N ASP A 290 8.79 -12.17 2.04
CA ASP A 290 9.38 -11.76 3.31
C ASP A 290 8.30 -11.54 4.39
N GLU A 291 8.71 -11.13 5.58
CA GLU A 291 7.82 -10.83 6.72
C GLU A 291 6.81 -9.70 6.47
N PHE A 292 6.96 -8.93 5.40
CA PHE A 292 6.03 -7.87 4.98
C PHE A 292 5.08 -8.33 3.86
N SER A 293 5.29 -9.53 3.29
CA SER A 293 4.37 -10.13 2.33
C SER A 293 3.11 -10.57 3.04
N ALA A 294 1.96 -9.90 2.78
CA ALA A 294 0.75 -10.09 3.57
C ALA A 294 -0.52 -10.22 2.71
N SER A 295 -1.59 -10.80 3.30
CA SER A 295 -2.95 -10.79 2.74
C SER A 295 -3.02 -11.36 1.30
N ALA A 296 -3.36 -10.57 0.27
CA ALA A 296 -3.42 -10.98 -1.14
C ALA A 296 -2.12 -11.64 -1.63
N SER A 297 -0.94 -11.20 -1.14
CA SER A 297 0.35 -11.86 -1.41
C SER A 297 0.39 -13.28 -0.87
N GLU A 298 -0.21 -13.50 0.30
CA GLU A 298 -0.26 -14.81 0.95
C GLU A 298 -1.29 -15.72 0.31
N VAL A 299 -2.38 -15.17 -0.24
CA VAL A 299 -3.34 -15.93 -1.07
C VAL A 299 -2.63 -16.52 -2.29
N LEU A 300 -1.90 -15.69 -3.03
CA LEU A 300 -1.16 -16.14 -4.20
C LEU A 300 -0.07 -17.16 -3.82
N ALA A 301 0.74 -16.86 -2.81
CA ALA A 301 1.80 -17.76 -2.35
C ALA A 301 1.25 -19.09 -1.83
N GLY A 302 0.15 -19.06 -1.07
CA GLY A 302 -0.52 -20.24 -0.55
C GLY A 302 -1.08 -21.15 -1.66
N ALA A 303 -1.72 -20.56 -2.66
CA ALA A 303 -2.22 -21.30 -3.82
C ALA A 303 -1.08 -22.00 -4.60
N ILE A 304 -0.01 -21.26 -4.90
CA ILE A 304 1.17 -21.81 -5.59
C ILE A 304 1.83 -22.92 -4.78
N GLN A 305 1.94 -22.76 -3.46
CA GLN A 305 2.56 -23.75 -2.58
C GLN A 305 1.72 -25.01 -2.42
N ASP A 306 0.41 -24.87 -2.18
CA ASP A 306 -0.48 -26.01 -1.94
C ASP A 306 -0.61 -26.91 -3.19
N TRP A 307 -0.65 -26.29 -4.36
CA TRP A 307 -0.66 -27.03 -5.64
C TRP A 307 0.74 -27.46 -6.09
N CYS A 308 1.80 -27.13 -5.34
CA CYS A 308 3.18 -27.42 -5.73
C CYS A 308 3.52 -26.84 -7.13
N ARG A 309 2.88 -25.72 -7.50
CA ARG A 309 3.03 -25.12 -8.83
C ARG A 309 4.38 -24.40 -8.99
N GLY A 310 4.95 -23.94 -7.89
CA GLY A 310 6.21 -23.20 -7.85
C GLY A 310 6.94 -23.38 -6.53
N LYS A 311 8.10 -22.75 -6.41
CA LYS A 311 8.89 -22.72 -5.18
C LYS A 311 8.75 -21.35 -4.52
N ILE A 312 8.39 -21.35 -3.25
CA ILE A 312 8.38 -20.17 -2.41
C ILE A 312 9.76 -20.03 -1.77
N VAL A 313 10.37 -18.85 -1.90
CA VAL A 313 11.75 -18.60 -1.46
C VAL A 313 11.80 -17.34 -0.61
N GLY A 314 12.50 -17.34 0.50
CA GLY A 314 12.66 -16.16 1.34
C GLY A 314 12.43 -16.41 2.82
N GLN A 315 11.62 -15.55 3.45
CA GLN A 315 11.26 -15.63 4.87
C GLN A 315 9.77 -15.94 5.00
N THR A 316 9.34 -16.36 6.21
CA THR A 316 7.92 -16.58 6.50
C THR A 316 7.17 -15.27 6.34
N SER A 317 6.02 -15.31 5.66
CA SER A 317 5.18 -14.15 5.40
C SER A 317 4.51 -13.59 6.68
N PHE A 318 3.81 -12.48 6.55
CA PHE A 318 3.24 -11.73 7.67
C PHE A 318 2.22 -12.53 8.50
N GLY A 319 1.36 -13.32 7.86
CA GLY A 319 0.31 -14.09 8.55
C GLY A 319 -1.00 -13.32 8.73
N LYS A 320 -1.46 -12.60 7.70
CA LYS A 320 -2.77 -11.93 7.67
C LYS A 320 -3.76 -12.75 6.84
N GLY A 321 -4.52 -13.61 7.51
CA GLY A 321 -5.55 -14.47 6.92
C GLY A 321 -6.99 -13.94 7.10
N LEU A 322 -7.18 -12.61 7.11
CA LEU A 322 -8.46 -11.95 7.35
C LEU A 322 -8.97 -11.24 6.11
N VAL A 323 -10.28 -11.37 5.87
CA VAL A 323 -11.02 -10.63 4.84
C VAL A 323 -11.68 -9.42 5.50
N GLN A 324 -11.45 -8.26 4.93
CA GLN A 324 -12.00 -7.00 5.42
C GLN A 324 -12.95 -6.42 4.39
N GLU A 325 -14.06 -5.87 4.87
CA GLU A 325 -14.98 -5.06 4.08
C GLU A 325 -14.98 -3.62 4.60
N GLU A 326 -15.28 -2.68 3.71
CA GLU A 326 -15.31 -1.27 4.01
C GLU A 326 -16.73 -0.73 3.93
N TYR A 327 -17.18 -0.13 5.02
CA TYR A 327 -18.52 0.43 5.17
C TYR A 327 -18.42 1.95 5.30
N SER A 328 -18.95 2.68 4.32
CA SER A 328 -19.01 4.16 4.37
C SER A 328 -19.93 4.65 5.48
N LEU A 329 -19.50 5.66 6.20
CA LEU A 329 -20.24 6.27 7.28
C LEU A 329 -20.73 7.68 6.89
N SER A 330 -21.76 8.17 7.58
CA SER A 330 -22.46 9.41 7.23
C SER A 330 -21.61 10.68 7.32
N ASN A 331 -20.52 10.64 8.07
CA ASN A 331 -19.58 11.75 8.25
C ASN A 331 -18.42 11.75 7.24
N GLY A 332 -18.49 10.92 6.18
CA GLY A 332 -17.46 10.78 5.15
C GLY A 332 -16.25 9.92 5.56
N SER A 333 -16.28 9.33 6.75
CA SER A 333 -15.33 8.30 7.17
C SER A 333 -15.77 6.91 6.72
N ALA A 334 -14.97 5.88 7.00
CA ALA A 334 -15.34 4.49 6.77
C ALA A 334 -14.92 3.59 7.94
N LEU A 335 -15.70 2.53 8.11
CA LEU A 335 -15.32 1.41 8.98
C LEU A 335 -14.78 0.28 8.09
N ARG A 336 -13.52 -0.09 8.29
CA ARG A 336 -12.96 -1.30 7.71
C ARG A 336 -13.06 -2.40 8.76
N LEU A 337 -13.90 -3.40 8.50
CA LEU A 337 -14.26 -4.44 9.45
C LEU A 337 -13.84 -5.81 8.94
N THR A 338 -13.25 -6.62 9.81
CA THR A 338 -12.98 -8.03 9.54
C THR A 338 -14.28 -8.82 9.54
N VAL A 339 -14.62 -9.44 8.42
CA VAL A 339 -15.91 -10.15 8.21
C VAL A 339 -15.74 -11.65 8.01
N ALA A 340 -14.57 -12.11 7.51
CA ALA A 340 -14.27 -13.50 7.25
C ALA A 340 -12.78 -13.81 7.42
N ARG A 341 -12.44 -15.10 7.37
CA ARG A 341 -11.07 -15.59 7.17
C ARG A 341 -10.94 -16.17 5.78
N TYR A 342 -9.73 -16.14 5.24
CA TYR A 342 -9.44 -16.91 4.06
C TYR A 342 -8.54 -18.11 4.39
N TYR A 343 -8.68 -19.13 3.58
CA TYR A 343 -8.01 -20.40 3.71
C TYR A 343 -7.37 -20.79 2.39
N THR A 344 -6.18 -21.37 2.46
CA THR A 344 -5.50 -21.89 1.27
C THR A 344 -6.27 -23.06 0.67
N PRO A 345 -5.93 -23.53 -0.54
CA PRO A 345 -6.62 -24.68 -1.17
C PRO A 345 -6.71 -25.93 -0.30
N LEU A 346 -5.70 -26.21 0.51
CA LEU A 346 -5.70 -27.34 1.45
C LEU A 346 -6.45 -27.05 2.75
N GLY A 347 -6.96 -25.86 2.97
CA GLY A 347 -7.70 -25.47 4.16
C GLY A 347 -6.84 -24.98 5.32
N ARG A 348 -5.60 -24.54 5.06
CA ARG A 348 -4.74 -23.92 6.07
C ARG A 348 -5.23 -22.51 6.37
N CYS A 349 -5.45 -22.18 7.64
CA CYS A 349 -5.60 -20.81 8.11
C CYS A 349 -4.23 -20.25 8.47
N ILE A 350 -3.80 -19.20 7.81
CA ILE A 350 -2.47 -18.61 8.01
C ILE A 350 -2.45 -17.45 8.99
N GLN A 351 -3.61 -17.12 9.59
CA GLN A 351 -3.75 -15.98 10.49
C GLN A 351 -2.94 -16.17 11.78
N ILE A 352 -2.08 -15.19 12.10
CA ILE A 352 -1.42 -15.10 13.41
C ILE A 352 -2.48 -14.83 14.49
N PRO A 353 -2.49 -15.62 15.59
CA PRO A 353 -3.36 -15.34 16.73
C PRO A 353 -3.08 -13.94 17.32
N TYR A 354 -4.11 -13.11 17.46
CA TYR A 354 -3.98 -11.74 17.97
C TYR A 354 -4.53 -11.56 19.39
N HIS A 355 -5.26 -12.52 19.92
CA HIS A 355 -5.61 -12.54 21.35
C HIS A 355 -4.62 -13.42 22.12
N ASN A 356 -4.31 -13.03 23.36
CA ASN A 356 -3.41 -13.76 24.27
C ASN A 356 -3.89 -15.18 24.64
N ASN A 357 -4.97 -15.67 24.05
CA ASN A 357 -5.34 -17.07 24.06
C ASN A 357 -4.31 -17.89 23.24
N LYS A 358 -3.07 -17.91 23.71
CA LYS A 358 -2.16 -19.00 23.38
C LYS A 358 -2.78 -20.25 24.02
N ASP A 359 -3.73 -20.82 23.33
CA ASP A 359 -4.10 -22.20 23.62
C ASP A 359 -2.91 -23.06 23.24
N THR A 360 -1.97 -23.17 24.18
CA THR A 360 -0.76 -23.97 24.08
C THR A 360 -1.05 -25.45 23.89
N THR A 361 -2.35 -25.84 23.99
CA THR A 361 -2.82 -27.22 23.81
C THR A 361 -3.23 -27.50 22.35
N LYS A 362 -3.38 -26.48 21.49
CA LYS A 362 -3.76 -26.66 20.09
C LYS A 362 -2.60 -27.33 19.34
N LYS A 363 -2.77 -28.61 19.03
CA LYS A 363 -1.82 -29.35 18.17
C LYS A 363 -1.76 -28.67 16.81
N LEU A 364 -0.55 -28.35 16.34
CA LEU A 364 -0.33 -27.87 14.98
C LEU A 364 -0.86 -28.92 13.99
N ARG A 365 -1.72 -28.48 13.09
CA ARG A 365 -2.23 -29.30 12.00
C ARG A 365 -1.21 -29.27 10.87
N TYR A 366 -1.07 -30.40 10.18
CA TYR A 366 -0.25 -30.46 8.98
C TYR A 366 -1.07 -30.96 7.78
N PHE A 367 -0.63 -30.58 6.63
CA PHE A 367 -1.24 -30.91 5.34
C PHE A 367 -0.16 -31.40 4.39
N LEU A 368 -0.53 -32.26 3.46
CA LEU A 368 0.37 -32.72 2.41
C LEU A 368 -0.06 -32.06 1.09
N ASN A 369 0.86 -31.37 0.45
CA ASN A 369 0.60 -30.80 -0.88
C ASN A 369 0.71 -31.86 -1.99
N SER A 370 0.48 -31.47 -3.24
CA SER A 370 0.53 -32.37 -4.39
C SER A 370 1.91 -33.05 -4.60
N CYS A 371 2.96 -32.44 -4.11
CA CYS A 371 4.34 -33.01 -4.12
C CYS A 371 4.67 -33.83 -2.87
N LYS A 372 3.70 -34.03 -1.97
CA LYS A 372 3.90 -34.70 -0.66
C LYS A 372 4.82 -33.93 0.31
N ASP A 373 5.03 -32.63 0.07
CA ASP A 373 5.69 -31.77 1.07
C ASP A 373 4.74 -31.57 2.25
N THR A 374 5.26 -31.61 3.47
CA THR A 374 4.51 -31.34 4.68
C THR A 374 4.43 -29.83 4.90
N LEU A 375 3.20 -29.31 4.91
CA LEU A 375 2.88 -27.90 5.16
C LEU A 375 2.17 -27.79 6.52
N TRP A 376 2.63 -26.90 7.37
CA TRP A 376 2.06 -26.70 8.69
C TRP A 376 1.06 -25.55 8.67
N GLU A 377 0.02 -25.66 9.50
CA GLU A 377 -0.88 -24.54 9.80
C GLU A 377 -0.18 -23.61 10.81
N GLU A 378 0.75 -22.84 10.28
CA GLU A 378 1.57 -21.90 11.02
C GLU A 378 1.15 -20.46 10.69
N ASN A 379 1.72 -19.54 11.45
CA ASN A 379 1.58 -18.10 11.23
C ASN A 379 2.21 -17.69 9.88
N GLY A 380 1.40 -17.42 8.89
CA GLY A 380 1.86 -17.05 7.54
C GLY A 380 2.22 -18.24 6.65
N ILE A 381 2.77 -17.93 5.47
CA ILE A 381 3.29 -18.89 4.49
C ILE A 381 4.78 -19.11 4.76
N THR A 382 5.12 -20.33 5.16
CA THR A 382 6.51 -20.73 5.36
C THR A 382 7.13 -21.12 4.01
N PRO A 383 8.24 -20.48 3.57
CA PRO A 383 8.82 -20.76 2.26
C PRO A 383 9.41 -22.17 2.16
N ASN A 384 9.39 -22.74 0.94
CA ASN A 384 10.05 -24.01 0.64
C ASN A 384 11.59 -23.91 0.79
N ILE A 385 12.14 -22.75 0.45
CA ILE A 385 13.56 -22.45 0.58
C ILE A 385 13.69 -21.25 1.53
N LYS A 386 13.96 -21.54 2.80
CA LYS A 386 14.20 -20.49 3.80
C LYS A 386 15.54 -19.80 3.56
N ILE A 387 15.50 -18.50 3.53
CA ILE A 387 16.68 -17.65 3.56
C ILE A 387 16.81 -17.13 4.99
N ALA A 388 17.89 -17.48 5.64
CA ALA A 388 18.18 -16.90 6.94
C ALA A 388 18.22 -15.38 6.79
N THR A 389 17.64 -14.68 7.76
CA THR A 389 17.84 -13.23 7.89
C THR A 389 19.35 -13.04 7.87
N THR A 390 19.88 -12.55 6.77
CA THR A 390 21.32 -12.26 6.69
C THR A 390 21.64 -11.26 7.79
N ASN A 391 22.89 -11.11 8.15
CA ASN A 391 23.39 -10.11 9.12
C ASN A 391 22.93 -8.66 8.78
N ASP A 392 22.10 -8.47 7.75
CA ASP A 392 21.49 -7.21 7.36
C ASP A 392 20.62 -6.61 8.48
N THR A 393 19.92 -7.43 9.28
CA THR A 393 19.22 -6.93 10.47
C THR A 393 20.18 -6.46 11.57
N ALA A 394 21.31 -7.12 11.76
CA ALA A 394 22.35 -6.66 12.65
C ALA A 394 23.08 -5.42 12.08
N LEU A 395 23.21 -5.34 10.75
CA LEU A 395 23.71 -4.15 10.05
C LEU A 395 22.76 -2.97 10.20
N ILE A 396 21.46 -3.18 9.99
CA ILE A 396 20.44 -2.12 10.09
C ILE A 396 20.32 -1.59 11.53
N SER A 397 20.74 -2.33 12.54
CA SER A 397 20.80 -1.85 13.93
C SER A 397 21.95 -0.87 14.20
N SER A 398 22.91 -0.71 13.29
CA SER A 398 23.98 0.30 13.38
C SER A 398 23.42 1.70 13.21
N ALA A 399 23.52 2.56 14.23
CA ALA A 399 23.09 3.95 14.18
C ALA A 399 23.74 4.73 13.02
N ASN A 400 25.01 4.41 12.72
CA ASN A 400 25.75 4.99 11.58
C ASN A 400 25.12 4.62 10.25
N LEU A 401 24.75 3.35 10.07
CA LEU A 401 24.13 2.89 8.83
C LEU A 401 22.73 3.49 8.65
N MET A 402 21.93 3.54 9.72
CA MET A 402 20.60 4.18 9.65
C MET A 402 20.71 5.66 9.25
N HIS A 403 21.64 6.40 9.84
CA HIS A 403 21.89 7.76 9.44
C HIS A 403 22.35 7.87 7.97
N ALA A 404 23.27 7.01 7.54
CA ALA A 404 23.75 6.97 6.16
C ALA A 404 22.59 6.73 5.15
N LEU A 405 21.67 5.79 5.45
CA LEU A 405 20.52 5.47 4.61
C LEU A 405 19.62 6.69 4.34
N THR A 406 19.44 7.57 5.33
CA THR A 406 18.63 8.80 5.12
C THR A 406 19.27 9.77 4.14
N ARG A 407 20.57 9.68 3.89
CA ARG A 407 21.35 10.60 3.05
C ARG A 407 21.66 10.06 1.66
N ILE A 408 21.49 8.76 1.42
CA ILE A 408 21.79 8.13 0.13
C ILE A 408 21.09 8.87 -1.02
N ASN A 409 19.82 9.19 -0.89
CA ASN A 409 19.05 9.84 -1.94
C ASN A 409 19.62 11.22 -2.30
N GLN A 410 19.96 12.04 -1.28
CA GLN A 410 20.53 13.36 -1.50
C GLN A 410 21.92 13.27 -2.15
N PHE A 411 22.79 12.41 -1.63
CA PHE A 411 24.11 12.18 -2.20
C PHE A 411 24.03 11.69 -3.63
N SER A 412 23.25 10.62 -3.88
CA SER A 412 23.14 10.01 -5.20
C SER A 412 22.54 10.97 -6.23
N PHE A 413 21.55 11.79 -5.82
CA PHE A 413 20.96 12.77 -6.72
C PHE A 413 22.00 13.81 -7.18
N ARG A 414 22.74 14.40 -6.25
CA ARG A 414 23.80 15.37 -6.56
C ARG A 414 24.88 14.73 -7.42
N TYR A 415 25.39 13.58 -6.98
CA TYR A 415 26.42 12.86 -7.72
C TYR A 415 26.01 12.53 -9.17
N TYR A 416 24.72 12.14 -9.35
CA TYR A 416 24.18 11.89 -10.70
C TYR A 416 24.14 13.16 -11.55
N GLN A 417 23.65 14.27 -11.00
CA GLN A 417 23.55 15.54 -11.69
C GLN A 417 24.94 16.07 -12.10
N ASP A 418 25.91 16.01 -11.20
CA ASP A 418 27.27 16.46 -11.44
C ASP A 418 28.00 15.60 -12.49
N ASN A 419 27.56 14.36 -12.69
CA ASN A 419 28.19 13.37 -13.58
C ASN A 419 27.26 12.84 -14.67
N ILE A 420 26.24 13.57 -15.06
CA ILE A 420 25.19 13.10 -15.99
C ILE A 420 25.76 12.60 -17.32
N SER A 421 26.80 13.26 -17.83
CA SER A 421 27.47 12.89 -19.08
C SER A 421 28.19 11.53 -19.02
N PHE A 422 28.70 11.16 -17.84
CA PHE A 422 29.25 9.84 -17.55
C PHE A 422 28.16 8.76 -17.55
N PHE A 423 27.05 8.99 -16.82
CA PHE A 423 25.97 8.03 -16.77
C PHE A 423 25.27 7.85 -18.12
N ASN A 424 25.17 8.90 -18.93
CA ASN A 424 24.58 8.81 -20.26
C ASN A 424 25.33 7.86 -21.20
N LYS A 425 26.65 7.68 -21.01
CA LYS A 425 27.48 6.74 -21.79
C LYS A 425 27.34 5.28 -21.34
N LYS A 426 26.71 4.98 -20.22
CA LYS A 426 26.52 3.60 -19.74
C LYS A 426 25.32 2.96 -20.40
N ASP A 427 25.48 1.78 -21.01
CA ASP A 427 24.43 1.11 -21.77
C ASP A 427 23.49 0.27 -20.87
N THR A 428 23.99 -0.29 -19.78
CA THR A 428 23.21 -1.18 -18.90
C THR A 428 23.38 -0.83 -17.42
N PRO A 429 22.37 -1.08 -16.57
CA PRO A 429 22.48 -0.88 -15.13
C PRO A 429 23.63 -1.67 -14.49
N LEU A 430 23.84 -2.91 -14.94
CA LEU A 430 24.88 -3.81 -14.42
C LEU A 430 26.31 -3.34 -14.77
N SER A 431 26.47 -2.47 -15.76
CA SER A 431 27.77 -1.86 -16.06
C SER A 431 28.29 -0.99 -14.92
N LEU A 432 27.38 -0.44 -14.08
CA LEU A 432 27.75 0.33 -12.90
C LEU A 432 28.38 -0.55 -11.81
N LEU A 433 27.89 -1.78 -11.62
CA LEU A 433 28.45 -2.72 -10.64
C LEU A 433 29.84 -3.24 -11.06
N ARG A 434 30.07 -3.37 -12.35
CA ARG A 434 31.33 -3.89 -12.91
C ARG A 434 32.42 -2.82 -12.95
N ASP A 435 32.05 -1.54 -12.80
CA ASP A 435 32.96 -0.42 -12.80
C ASP A 435 33.56 -0.20 -11.41
N THR A 436 34.75 -0.77 -11.20
CA THR A 436 35.47 -0.68 -9.92
C THR A 436 35.96 0.73 -9.64
N GLU A 437 36.34 1.50 -10.68
CA GLU A 437 36.80 2.89 -10.55
C GLU A 437 35.63 3.76 -10.09
N LEU A 438 34.42 3.58 -10.68
CA LEU A 438 33.23 4.24 -10.25
C LEU A 438 32.91 3.94 -8.77
N SER A 439 33.01 2.66 -8.37
CA SER A 439 32.74 2.24 -6.98
C SER A 439 33.72 2.89 -5.99
N HIS A 440 34.99 3.00 -6.36
CA HIS A 440 36.00 3.70 -5.56
C HIS A 440 35.74 5.21 -5.50
N ALA A 441 35.42 5.83 -6.63
CA ALA A 441 35.11 7.27 -6.71
C ALA A 441 33.87 7.61 -5.88
N ILE A 442 32.79 6.81 -5.99
CA ILE A 442 31.57 6.98 -5.19
C ILE A 442 31.91 6.90 -3.70
N TRP A 443 32.68 5.91 -3.28
CA TRP A 443 33.02 5.77 -1.88
C TRP A 443 33.85 6.92 -1.35
N ALA A 444 34.85 7.38 -2.11
CA ALA A 444 35.67 8.53 -1.74
C ALA A 444 34.82 9.81 -1.59
N ASN A 445 33.92 10.09 -2.54
CA ASN A 445 32.99 11.22 -2.49
C ASN A 445 31.99 11.10 -1.35
N TRP A 446 31.48 9.88 -1.07
CA TRP A 446 30.62 9.63 0.07
C TRP A 446 31.29 10.00 1.39
N ILE A 447 32.51 9.50 1.63
CA ILE A 447 33.26 9.81 2.85
C ILE A 447 33.60 11.29 2.95
N PHE A 448 33.89 11.96 1.84
CA PHE A 448 34.12 13.40 1.84
C PHE A 448 32.86 14.18 2.23
N ALA A 449 31.70 13.80 1.69
CA ALA A 449 30.40 14.41 2.02
C ALA A 449 30.02 14.18 3.50
N GLU A 450 30.31 12.99 4.06
CA GLU A 450 30.09 12.67 5.47
C GLU A 450 30.93 13.54 6.41
N LYS A 451 32.21 13.69 6.13
CA LYS A 451 33.13 14.54 6.91
C LYS A 451 32.72 16.01 6.90
N SER A 452 32.25 16.50 5.75
CA SER A 452 31.81 17.88 5.58
C SER A 452 30.55 18.23 6.38
N SER A 453 29.76 17.24 6.75
CA SER A 453 28.52 17.42 7.54
C SER A 453 28.72 17.46 9.07
N LYS A 454 29.97 17.49 9.54
CA LYS A 454 30.37 17.45 10.98
C LYS A 454 29.89 16.22 11.76
N ASN A 455 29.40 15.21 11.09
CA ASN A 455 29.09 13.90 11.67
C ASN A 455 30.35 13.02 11.60
N THR A 456 31.24 13.17 12.56
CA THR A 456 32.40 12.27 12.73
C THR A 456 31.87 10.95 13.27
N SER A 457 31.38 10.09 12.38
CA SER A 457 30.93 8.76 12.72
C SER A 457 32.12 7.80 12.84
N THR A 458 31.93 6.74 13.60
CA THR A 458 32.80 5.56 13.60
C THR A 458 33.05 5.10 12.15
N PRO A 459 34.26 4.63 11.83
CA PRO A 459 34.52 4.10 10.48
C PRO A 459 33.55 2.99 10.11
N TYR A 460 33.03 3.03 8.89
CA TYR A 460 32.20 1.96 8.37
C TYR A 460 32.98 0.63 8.28
N SER A 461 32.38 -0.47 8.70
CA SER A 461 32.92 -1.81 8.49
C SER A 461 32.95 -2.15 6.97
N PHE A 462 33.69 -3.16 6.60
CA PHE A 462 33.74 -3.64 5.22
C PHE A 462 32.36 -4.02 4.68
N ILE A 463 31.52 -4.62 5.51
CA ILE A 463 30.16 -5.05 5.14
C ILE A 463 29.26 -3.83 4.94
N GLU A 464 29.30 -2.85 5.85
CA GLU A 464 28.54 -1.60 5.71
C GLU A 464 28.97 -0.81 4.46
N LYS A 465 30.27 -0.73 4.20
CA LYS A 465 30.79 -0.11 2.97
C LYS A 465 30.22 -0.77 1.72
N LYS A 466 30.27 -2.11 1.65
CA LYS A 466 29.72 -2.86 0.51
C LYS A 466 28.23 -2.58 0.36
N PHE A 467 27.47 -2.69 1.43
CA PHE A 467 26.02 -2.46 1.45
C PHE A 467 25.66 -1.07 0.98
N LEU A 468 26.31 -0.01 1.51
CA LEU A 468 26.06 1.37 1.13
C LEU A 468 26.44 1.62 -0.34
N THR A 469 27.57 1.10 -0.81
CA THR A 469 28.00 1.27 -2.19
C THR A 469 26.99 0.66 -3.15
N GLU A 470 26.50 -0.54 -2.89
CA GLU A 470 25.46 -1.19 -3.71
C GLU A 470 24.15 -0.40 -3.72
N ARG A 471 23.73 0.14 -2.58
CA ARG A 471 22.54 0.98 -2.48
C ARG A 471 22.68 2.31 -3.23
N ILE A 472 23.85 2.94 -3.14
CA ILE A 472 24.16 4.16 -3.90
C ILE A 472 24.14 3.86 -5.40
N LEU A 473 24.81 2.79 -5.85
CA LEU A 473 24.82 2.38 -7.25
C LEU A 473 23.42 2.07 -7.78
N ALA A 474 22.59 1.37 -6.99
CA ALA A 474 21.19 1.11 -7.34
C ALA A 474 20.38 2.41 -7.47
N THR A 475 20.58 3.36 -6.55
CA THR A 475 19.92 4.67 -6.60
C THR A 475 20.36 5.48 -7.80
N LEU A 476 21.65 5.44 -8.15
CA LEU A 476 22.18 6.07 -9.37
C LEU A 476 21.58 5.43 -10.63
N ALA A 477 21.49 4.09 -10.68
CA ALA A 477 20.86 3.38 -11.78
C ALA A 477 19.37 3.77 -11.94
N ARG A 478 18.67 4.05 -10.82
CA ARG A 478 17.27 4.49 -10.85
C ARG A 478 17.07 5.82 -11.58
N TYR A 479 18.00 6.73 -11.51
CA TYR A 479 17.87 8.02 -12.20
C TYR A 479 17.90 7.87 -13.74
N LYS A 480 18.64 6.89 -14.27
CA LYS A 480 18.68 6.65 -15.71
C LYS A 480 17.66 5.60 -16.20
N TRP A 481 17.55 4.46 -15.51
CA TRP A 481 16.77 3.30 -15.97
C TRP A 481 15.55 3.01 -15.09
N ARG A 482 15.17 3.96 -14.23
CA ARG A 482 14.05 3.85 -13.30
C ARG A 482 14.18 2.61 -12.41
N ASN A 483 13.04 2.08 -11.95
CA ASN A 483 13.03 0.94 -11.04
C ASN A 483 13.65 -0.32 -11.66
N ASN A 484 13.58 -0.50 -12.98
CA ASN A 484 14.28 -1.61 -13.64
C ASN A 484 15.79 -1.56 -13.38
N GLY A 485 16.41 -0.38 -13.49
CA GLY A 485 17.84 -0.22 -13.18
C GLY A 485 18.14 -0.43 -11.71
N TYR A 486 17.30 0.09 -10.83
CA TYR A 486 17.45 -0.08 -9.39
C TYR A 486 17.46 -1.55 -8.98
N TYR A 487 16.45 -2.31 -9.41
CA TYR A 487 16.33 -3.73 -9.04
C TYR A 487 17.33 -4.63 -9.77
N GLN A 488 17.75 -4.31 -10.99
CA GLN A 488 18.83 -5.05 -11.64
C GLN A 488 20.14 -4.98 -10.84
N VAL A 489 20.47 -3.80 -10.32
CA VAL A 489 21.69 -3.61 -9.51
C VAL A 489 21.56 -4.35 -8.17
N LEU A 490 20.43 -4.24 -7.47
CA LEU A 490 20.23 -4.91 -6.18
C LEU A 490 20.20 -6.44 -6.31
N ASN A 491 19.45 -6.94 -7.30
CA ASN A 491 19.23 -8.37 -7.47
C ASN A 491 20.47 -9.13 -7.95
N ALA A 492 21.43 -8.43 -8.53
CA ALA A 492 22.70 -9.07 -8.95
C ALA A 492 23.42 -9.79 -7.80
N ASN A 493 23.36 -9.24 -6.59
CA ASN A 493 24.00 -9.79 -5.41
C ASN A 493 23.00 -10.29 -4.34
N ASP A 494 21.69 -10.26 -4.65
CA ASP A 494 20.64 -10.68 -3.71
C ASP A 494 20.73 -12.20 -3.46
N SER A 495 20.90 -12.59 -2.19
CA SER A 495 21.02 -13.98 -1.80
C SER A 495 19.74 -14.78 -2.05
N THR A 496 18.56 -14.15 -1.93
CA THR A 496 17.26 -14.79 -2.17
C THR A 496 17.07 -15.09 -3.64
N VAL A 497 17.33 -14.10 -4.50
CA VAL A 497 17.29 -14.24 -5.97
C VAL A 497 18.28 -15.34 -6.42
N ASN A 498 19.52 -15.27 -5.96
CA ASN A 498 20.57 -16.21 -6.34
C ASN A 498 20.28 -17.65 -5.87
N LYS A 499 19.65 -17.84 -4.70
CA LYS A 499 19.25 -19.16 -4.22
C LYS A 499 18.04 -19.72 -4.97
N ALA A 500 17.12 -18.86 -5.40
CA ALA A 500 15.97 -19.29 -6.19
C ALA A 500 16.39 -19.83 -7.57
N LEU A 501 17.45 -19.30 -8.18
CA LEU A 501 17.95 -19.69 -9.50
C LEU A 501 18.77 -21.00 -9.49
N LYS A 502 19.26 -21.45 -8.34
CA LYS A 502 19.99 -22.71 -8.17
C LYS A 502 19.04 -23.88 -7.97
#